data_4988f5467a76240fa64eba637aefb516
#
_entry.id   4988f5467a76240fa64eba637aefb516
#
_cell.length_a   1.000
_cell.length_b   1.000
_cell.length_c   1.000
_cell.angle_alpha   90.00
_cell.angle_beta   90.00
_cell.angle_gamma   90.00
#
_symmetry.space_group_name_H-M   'P 1'
#
loop_
_entity.id
_entity.type
_entity.pdbx_description
1 polymer ?
#
loop_
_entity_poly.entity_id
_entity_poly.type
_entity_poly.pdbx_seq_one_letter_code
_entity_poly.pdbx_strand_id
1 'polypeptide(L)'
;FRSHEMGMVDDAIAALQAAARSPRQRFDAASMLGRIYLERKDTTRAIEWLERAAEAPAPTPDAGRALLYDLATTLESIGEQARALAVFVELESESGGYRDVAGQIERLSKVQARG
;
A
#
# COMPACT_ATOMS: atom_id res chain seq x y z
N PHE A 1 -26.58 -0.96 -14.98
CA PHE A 1 -26.22 -0.68 -13.59
C PHE A 1 -24.76 -1.01 -13.31
N ARG A 2 -24.38 -2.29 -13.32
CA ARG A 2 -23.00 -2.68 -13.08
C ARG A 2 -22.06 -2.14 -14.14
N SER A 3 -22.47 -2.17 -15.41
CA SER A 3 -21.64 -1.68 -16.49
C SER A 3 -21.43 -0.16 -16.38
N HIS A 4 -22.45 0.57 -15.91
CA HIS A 4 -22.32 2.00 -15.66
C HIS A 4 -21.35 2.28 -14.51
N GLU A 5 -21.49 1.54 -13.42
CA GLU A 5 -20.60 1.67 -12.26
C GLU A 5 -19.16 1.30 -12.62
N MET A 6 -18.98 0.24 -13.41
CA MET A 6 -17.64 -0.18 -13.86
C MET A 6 -17.02 0.89 -14.76
N GLY A 7 -17.82 1.51 -15.65
CA GLY A 7 -17.34 2.60 -16.46
C GLY A 7 -16.91 3.79 -15.65
N MET A 8 -17.66 4.14 -14.60
CA MET A 8 -17.28 5.23 -13.70
C MET A 8 -15.99 4.93 -12.95
N VAL A 9 -15.80 3.68 -12.51
CA VAL A 9 -14.55 3.28 -11.84
C VAL A 9 -13.38 3.34 -12.81
N ASP A 10 -13.56 2.87 -14.04
CA ASP A 10 -12.50 2.93 -15.06
C ASP A 10 -12.12 4.38 -15.39
N ASP A 11 -13.11 5.29 -15.45
CA ASP A 11 -12.84 6.70 -15.64
C ASP A 11 -12.07 7.29 -14.47
N ALA A 12 -12.41 6.88 -13.23
CA ALA A 12 -11.69 7.30 -12.04
C ALA A 12 -10.25 6.80 -12.06
N ILE A 13 -10.04 5.55 -12.47
CA ILE A 13 -8.69 4.99 -12.59
C ILE A 13 -7.86 5.80 -13.59
N ALA A 14 -8.43 6.11 -14.75
CA ALA A 14 -7.72 6.89 -15.77
C ALA A 14 -7.36 8.28 -15.25
N ALA A 15 -8.28 8.94 -14.55
CA ALA A 15 -8.04 10.26 -13.98
C ALA A 15 -6.96 10.21 -12.90
N LEU A 16 -6.98 9.19 -12.04
CA LEU A 16 -5.98 9.03 -10.99
C LEU A 16 -4.61 8.69 -11.56
N GLN A 17 -4.55 7.88 -12.62
CA GLN A 17 -3.28 7.59 -13.28
C GLN A 17 -2.67 8.87 -13.85
N ALA A 18 -3.48 9.74 -14.42
CA ALA A 18 -3.01 11.03 -14.92
C ALA A 18 -2.54 11.91 -13.76
N ALA A 19 -3.30 11.96 -12.67
CA ALA A 19 -2.93 12.76 -11.49
C ALA A 19 -1.62 12.26 -10.87
N ALA A 20 -1.37 10.94 -10.89
CA ALA A 20 -0.16 10.37 -10.32
C ALA A 20 1.12 10.78 -11.05
N ARG A 21 1.01 11.37 -12.23
CA ARG A 21 2.16 11.91 -12.95
C ARG A 21 2.66 13.21 -12.32
N SER A 22 1.78 13.92 -11.61
CA SER A 22 2.13 15.16 -10.93
C SER A 22 2.78 14.83 -9.58
N PRO A 23 3.99 15.35 -9.29
CA PRO A 23 4.63 15.10 -7.99
C PRO A 23 3.78 15.49 -6.79
N ARG A 24 3.00 16.56 -6.91
CA ARG A 24 2.14 17.04 -5.81
C ARG A 24 0.98 16.11 -5.50
N GLN A 25 0.47 15.42 -6.54
CA GLN A 25 -0.72 14.60 -6.41
C GLN A 25 -0.40 13.11 -6.33
N ARG A 26 0.86 12.76 -6.53
CA ARG A 26 1.28 11.35 -6.68
C ARG A 26 0.91 10.49 -5.48
N PHE A 27 1.21 10.96 -4.28
CA PHE A 27 0.91 10.17 -3.09
C PHE A 27 -0.59 9.85 -3.00
N ASP A 28 -1.43 10.87 -3.09
CA ASP A 28 -2.88 10.69 -2.95
C ASP A 28 -3.44 9.84 -4.09
N ALA A 29 -3.06 10.14 -5.32
CA ALA A 29 -3.57 9.42 -6.49
C ALA A 29 -3.13 7.95 -6.47
N ALA A 30 -1.86 7.68 -6.19
CA ALA A 30 -1.35 6.32 -6.14
C ALA A 30 -1.96 5.53 -4.99
N SER A 31 -2.16 6.17 -3.82
CA SER A 31 -2.82 5.53 -2.68
C SER A 31 -4.25 5.14 -3.02
N MET A 32 -4.99 6.01 -3.69
CA MET A 32 -6.36 5.72 -4.10
C MET A 32 -6.41 4.60 -5.13
N LEU A 33 -5.50 4.60 -6.09
CA LEU A 33 -5.40 3.51 -7.07
C LEU A 33 -5.12 2.18 -6.39
N GLY A 34 -4.23 2.17 -5.40
CA GLY A 34 -3.96 0.97 -4.62
C GLY A 34 -5.22 0.42 -3.98
N ARG A 35 -6.03 1.29 -3.37
CA ARG A 35 -7.30 0.88 -2.75
C ARG A 35 -8.30 0.35 -3.77
N ILE A 36 -8.43 1.01 -4.90
CA ILE A 36 -9.36 0.59 -5.95
C ILE A 36 -9.00 -0.82 -6.43
N TYR A 37 -7.72 -1.07 -6.68
CA TYR A 37 -7.29 -2.38 -7.12
C TYR A 37 -7.43 -3.44 -6.03
N LEU A 38 -7.23 -3.09 -4.75
CA LEU A 38 -7.51 -4.01 -3.65
C LEU A 38 -8.99 -4.41 -3.61
N GLU A 39 -9.89 -3.44 -3.78
CA GLU A 39 -11.32 -3.72 -3.82
C GLU A 39 -11.70 -4.62 -4.99
N ARG A 40 -10.99 -4.50 -6.10
CA ARG A 40 -11.19 -5.34 -7.28
C ARG A 40 -10.50 -6.70 -7.17
N LYS A 41 -9.79 -6.97 -6.07
CA LYS A 41 -9.01 -8.19 -5.88
C LYS A 41 -7.84 -8.33 -6.85
N ASP A 42 -7.40 -7.21 -7.42
CA ASP A 42 -6.21 -7.17 -8.27
C ASP A 42 -5.01 -6.77 -7.40
N THR A 43 -4.53 -7.71 -6.62
CA THR A 43 -3.51 -7.45 -5.61
C THR A 43 -2.18 -7.05 -6.24
N THR A 44 -1.84 -7.60 -7.40
CA THR A 44 -0.58 -7.25 -8.09
C THR A 44 -0.54 -5.78 -8.44
N ARG A 45 -1.59 -5.24 -9.07
CA ARG A 45 -1.64 -3.82 -9.40
C ARG A 45 -1.76 -2.95 -8.16
N ALA A 46 -2.49 -3.42 -7.16
CA ALA A 46 -2.59 -2.70 -5.89
C ALA A 46 -1.20 -2.46 -5.29
N ILE A 47 -0.36 -3.49 -5.26
CA ILE A 47 1.00 -3.37 -4.72
C ILE A 47 1.82 -2.39 -5.54
N GLU A 48 1.75 -2.46 -6.87
CA GLU A 48 2.49 -1.52 -7.73
C GLU A 48 2.16 -0.07 -7.38
N TRP A 49 0.88 0.24 -7.21
CA TRP A 49 0.47 1.61 -6.89
C TRP A 49 0.79 2.00 -5.45
N LEU A 50 0.64 1.08 -4.50
CA LEU A 50 1.03 1.34 -3.12
C LEU A 50 2.54 1.61 -3.01
N GLU A 51 3.36 0.89 -3.78
CA GLU A 51 4.81 1.13 -3.80
C GLU A 51 5.14 2.50 -4.39
N ARG A 52 4.45 2.92 -5.44
CA ARG A 52 4.62 4.26 -6.00
C ARG A 52 4.24 5.34 -4.99
N ALA A 53 3.17 5.11 -4.24
CA ALA A 53 2.78 6.03 -3.18
C ALA A 53 3.85 6.10 -2.09
N ALA A 54 4.42 4.95 -1.72
CA ALA A 54 5.47 4.89 -0.69
C ALA A 54 6.71 5.68 -1.08
N GLU A 55 6.99 5.80 -2.37
CA GLU A 55 8.14 6.56 -2.87
C GLU A 55 7.86 8.06 -2.97
N ALA A 56 6.60 8.46 -2.92
CA ALA A 56 6.21 9.86 -3.03
C ALA A 56 6.17 10.52 -1.64
N PRO A 57 6.43 11.83 -1.55
CA PRO A 57 6.30 12.54 -0.29
C PRO A 57 4.87 12.48 0.23
N ALA A 58 4.69 11.98 1.44
CA ALA A 58 3.37 11.92 2.06
C ALA A 58 2.93 13.31 2.53
N PRO A 59 1.63 13.64 2.44
CA PRO A 59 1.15 14.94 2.88
C PRO A 59 1.25 15.13 4.39
N THR A 60 1.15 14.04 5.15
CA THR A 60 1.33 14.04 6.61
C THR A 60 2.08 12.78 7.02
N PRO A 61 2.76 12.81 8.19
CA PRO A 61 3.40 11.59 8.70
C PRO A 61 2.41 10.43 8.89
N ASP A 62 1.21 10.72 9.36
CA ASP A 62 0.19 9.69 9.55
C ASP A 62 -0.23 9.02 8.25
N ALA A 63 -0.39 9.80 7.18
CA ALA A 63 -0.73 9.24 5.87
C ALA A 63 0.37 8.31 5.36
N GLY A 64 1.63 8.71 5.55
CA GLY A 64 2.76 7.87 5.16
C GLY A 64 2.81 6.56 5.93
N ARG A 65 2.58 6.63 7.25
CA ARG A 65 2.55 5.43 8.09
C ARG A 65 1.42 4.49 7.70
N ALA A 66 0.23 5.04 7.49
CA ALA A 66 -0.92 4.23 7.07
C ALA A 66 -0.66 3.55 5.72
N LEU A 67 -0.03 4.26 4.79
CA LEU A 67 0.31 3.70 3.47
C LEU A 67 1.27 2.53 3.60
N LEU A 68 2.34 2.67 4.40
CA LEU A 68 3.30 1.59 4.60
C LEU A 68 2.66 0.38 5.28
N TYR A 69 1.77 0.62 6.24
CA TYR A 69 1.05 -0.46 6.90
C TYR A 69 0.20 -1.24 5.90
N ASP A 70 -0.54 -0.54 5.05
CA ASP A 70 -1.37 -1.16 4.02
C ASP A 70 -0.52 -1.94 3.01
N LEU A 71 0.62 -1.38 2.61
CA LEU A 71 1.54 -2.07 1.70
C LEU A 71 2.05 -3.37 2.32
N ALA A 72 2.49 -3.31 3.58
CA ALA A 72 3.03 -4.49 4.26
C ALA A 72 1.97 -5.58 4.40
N THR A 73 0.75 -5.22 4.83
CA THR A 73 -0.33 -6.20 4.98
C THR A 73 -0.73 -6.81 3.65
N THR A 74 -0.73 -6.00 2.59
CA THR A 74 -1.05 -6.48 1.25
C THR A 74 0.01 -7.44 0.73
N LEU A 75 1.29 -7.13 0.93
CA LEU A 75 2.40 -8.02 0.57
C LEU A 75 2.29 -9.36 1.28
N GLU A 76 1.96 -9.33 2.57
CA GLU A 76 1.80 -10.55 3.33
C GLU A 76 0.65 -11.41 2.79
N SER A 77 -0.44 -10.77 2.37
CA SER A 77 -1.63 -11.47 1.88
C SER A 77 -1.36 -12.33 0.64
N ILE A 78 -0.32 -12.00 -0.12
CA ILE A 78 0.06 -12.79 -1.31
C ILE A 78 1.28 -13.66 -1.06
N GLY A 79 1.67 -13.83 0.19
CA GLY A 79 2.79 -14.70 0.54
C GLY A 79 4.17 -14.06 0.42
N GLU A 80 4.25 -12.76 0.13
CA GLU A 80 5.50 -12.01 0.06
C GLU A 80 5.95 -11.60 1.47
N GLN A 81 6.21 -12.61 2.31
CA GLN A 81 6.46 -12.39 3.74
C GLN A 81 7.76 -11.63 4.01
N ALA A 82 8.82 -11.91 3.25
CA ALA A 82 10.09 -11.22 3.45
C ALA A 82 9.96 -9.73 3.11
N ARG A 83 9.24 -9.41 2.03
CA ARG A 83 9.01 -8.03 1.63
C ARG A 83 8.11 -7.32 2.64
N ALA A 84 7.07 -8.00 3.14
CA ALA A 84 6.19 -7.46 4.16
C ALA A 84 6.97 -7.14 5.44
N LEU A 85 7.83 -8.06 5.86
CA LEU A 85 8.68 -7.84 7.02
C LEU A 85 9.57 -6.61 6.84
N ALA A 86 10.19 -6.46 5.67
CA ALA A 86 11.05 -5.30 5.41
C ALA A 86 10.29 -3.98 5.53
N VAL A 87 9.04 -3.93 5.03
CA VAL A 87 8.22 -2.73 5.13
C VAL A 87 7.83 -2.45 6.59
N PHE A 88 7.44 -3.47 7.35
CA PHE A 88 7.13 -3.29 8.76
C PHE A 88 8.35 -2.80 9.56
N VAL A 89 9.53 -3.34 9.26
CA VAL A 89 10.78 -2.90 9.92
C VAL A 89 11.07 -1.43 9.62
N GLU A 90 10.90 -1.01 8.37
CA GLU A 90 11.06 0.39 7.99
C GLU A 90 10.08 1.28 8.77
N LEU A 91 8.82 0.86 8.85
CA LEU A 91 7.79 1.59 9.57
C LEU A 91 8.12 1.71 11.06
N GLU A 92 8.57 0.62 11.69
CA GLU A 92 8.94 0.62 13.09
C GLU A 92 10.14 1.52 13.37
N SER A 93 11.12 1.55 12.44
CA SER A 93 12.31 2.40 12.61
C SER A 93 11.97 3.88 12.51
N GLU A 94 10.97 4.24 11.72
CA GLU A 94 10.56 5.63 11.56
C GLU A 94 9.63 6.10 12.68
N SER A 95 8.78 5.21 13.20
CA SER A 95 7.78 5.60 14.19
C SER A 95 7.43 4.40 15.07
N GLY A 96 8.30 4.10 16.02
CA GLY A 96 8.09 3.00 16.95
C GLY A 96 6.76 3.08 17.67
N GLY A 97 6.12 1.95 17.86
CA GLY A 97 4.84 1.86 18.55
C GLY A 97 3.62 2.10 17.68
N TYR A 98 3.80 2.17 16.35
CA TYR A 98 2.66 2.35 15.46
C TYR A 98 1.84 1.06 15.38
N ARG A 99 0.55 1.16 15.74
CA ARG A 99 -0.39 0.02 15.71
C ARG A 99 0.25 -1.25 16.28
N ASP A 100 0.07 -2.40 15.64
CA ASP A 100 0.60 -3.69 16.05
C ASP A 100 1.89 -4.08 15.31
N VAL A 101 2.60 -3.09 14.76
CA VAL A 101 3.76 -3.34 13.89
C VAL A 101 4.84 -4.18 14.58
N ALA A 102 5.17 -3.88 15.84
CA ALA A 102 6.18 -4.65 16.56
C ALA A 102 5.79 -6.12 16.66
N GLY A 103 4.51 -6.40 16.91
CA GLY A 103 4.00 -7.78 16.95
C GLY A 103 4.08 -8.46 15.60
N GLN A 104 3.79 -7.73 14.53
CA GLN A 104 3.87 -8.26 13.17
C GLN A 104 5.32 -8.61 12.81
N ILE A 105 6.27 -7.76 13.20
CA ILE A 105 7.70 -8.01 12.98
C ILE A 105 8.12 -9.29 13.68
N GLU A 106 7.74 -9.44 14.94
CA GLU A 106 8.07 -10.63 15.70
C GLU A 106 7.51 -11.88 15.04
N ARG A 107 6.24 -11.86 14.66
CA ARG A 107 5.58 -12.99 14.03
C ARG A 107 6.25 -13.37 12.71
N LEU A 108 6.48 -12.38 11.83
CA LEU A 108 7.08 -12.61 10.53
C LEU A 108 8.54 -13.04 10.63
N SER A 109 9.29 -12.51 11.60
CA SER A 109 10.67 -12.91 11.83
C SER A 109 10.76 -14.39 12.18
N LYS A 110 9.82 -14.89 12.98
CA LYS A 110 9.76 -16.32 13.32
C LYS A 110 9.44 -17.18 12.10
N VAL A 111 8.52 -16.72 11.26
CA VAL A 111 8.17 -17.42 10.01
C VAL A 111 9.39 -17.52 9.11
N GLN A 112 10.12 -16.42 8.92
CA GLN A 112 11.31 -16.38 8.07
C GLN A 112 12.41 -17.28 8.62
N ALA A 113 12.57 -17.34 9.95
CA ALA A 113 13.58 -18.19 10.57
C ALA A 113 13.29 -19.68 10.37
N ARG A 114 12.02 -20.07 10.23
CA ARG A 114 11.61 -21.46 9.99
C ARG A 114 11.77 -21.87 8.54
N GLY A 115 11.65 -20.91 7.63
CA GLY A 115 11.75 -21.15 6.21
C GLY A 115 13.16 -21.15 5.74
#